data_4fb6a8441281dd1d9c4574f98cef3523
#
_entry.id   4fb6a8441281dd1d9c4574f98cef3523
#
_cell.length_a   1.000
_cell.length_b   1.000
_cell.length_c   1.000
_cell.angle_alpha   90.00
_cell.angle_beta   90.00
_cell.angle_gamma   90.00
#
_symmetry.space_group_name_H-M   'P 1'
#
loop_
_entity.id
_entity.type
_entity.pdbx_description
1 polymer ?
#
loop_
_entity_poly.entity_id
_entity_poly.type
_entity_poly.pdbx_seq_one_letter_code
_entity_poly.pdbx_strand_id
1 'polypeptide(L)'
;MNLTEFIKTYKGKKVDYKDKQFKGDGSFHCVDLARQYIHDVLGVEQFPALGADGGAKDIFDKCTNLKRTVESPTADYDKGDILIWDKSKTNKYGHVAILVAIYNTKYFVVFEQDGFKQDGAKLEFRSRENLRGALWKQQ
;
A
#
# COMPACT_ATOMS: atom_id res chain seq x y z
N MET A 1 -1.22 -16.73 -5.65
CA MET A 1 -0.75 -15.67 -6.57
C MET A 1 0.49 -15.03 -5.99
N ASN A 2 1.50 -14.79 -6.78
CA ASN A 2 2.69 -14.07 -6.35
C ASN A 2 2.63 -12.61 -6.82
N LEU A 3 3.62 -11.79 -6.45
CA LEU A 3 3.65 -10.36 -6.80
C LEU A 3 3.64 -10.15 -8.31
N THR A 4 4.43 -10.91 -9.07
CA THR A 4 4.48 -10.78 -10.53
C THR A 4 3.11 -11.03 -11.17
N GLU A 5 2.42 -12.07 -10.72
CA GLU A 5 1.07 -12.38 -11.18
C GLU A 5 0.07 -11.30 -10.77
N PHE A 6 0.22 -10.77 -9.57
CA PHE A 6 -0.63 -9.70 -9.06
C PHE A 6 -0.52 -8.44 -9.92
N ILE A 7 0.70 -8.01 -10.21
CA ILE A 7 0.95 -6.86 -11.09
C ILE A 7 0.33 -7.11 -12.46
N LYS A 8 0.59 -8.28 -13.04
CA LYS A 8 0.07 -8.63 -14.36
C LYS A 8 -1.46 -8.61 -14.41
N THR A 9 -2.10 -9.06 -13.33
CA THR A 9 -3.56 -9.14 -13.25
C THR A 9 -4.20 -7.75 -13.12
N TYR A 10 -3.62 -6.88 -12.31
CA TYR A 10 -4.29 -5.63 -11.94
C TYR A 10 -3.75 -4.37 -12.60
N LYS A 11 -2.60 -4.43 -13.28
CA LYS A 11 -2.02 -3.25 -13.94
C LYS A 11 -3.02 -2.64 -14.92
N GLY A 12 -3.28 -1.36 -14.76
CA GLY A 12 -4.24 -0.61 -15.58
C GLY A 12 -5.69 -0.75 -15.14
N LYS A 13 -5.98 -1.57 -14.15
CA LYS A 13 -7.35 -1.77 -13.65
C LYS A 13 -7.62 -0.88 -12.45
N LYS A 14 -8.89 -0.48 -12.31
CA LYS A 14 -9.36 0.28 -11.16
C LYS A 14 -9.87 -0.71 -10.12
N VAL A 15 -9.09 -0.92 -9.06
CA VAL A 15 -9.39 -1.89 -8.02
C VAL A 15 -10.19 -1.25 -6.90
N ASP A 16 -11.38 -1.80 -6.65
CA ASP A 16 -12.28 -1.38 -5.57
C ASP A 16 -12.58 -2.60 -4.71
N TYR A 17 -11.78 -2.82 -3.68
CA TYR A 17 -11.86 -4.02 -2.88
C TYR A 17 -13.15 -4.03 -2.04
N LYS A 18 -14.15 -4.82 -2.50
CA LYS A 18 -15.45 -4.99 -1.84
C LYS A 18 -16.24 -3.70 -1.61
N ASP A 19 -15.87 -2.62 -2.26
CA ASP A 19 -16.62 -1.35 -2.31
C ASP A 19 -17.11 -0.85 -0.95
N LYS A 20 -16.37 -1.04 0.13
CA LYS A 20 -16.83 -0.63 1.47
C LYS A 20 -15.77 0.05 2.32
N GLN A 21 -14.57 0.22 1.77
CA GLN A 21 -13.46 0.75 2.54
C GLN A 21 -13.53 2.26 2.69
N PHE A 22 -14.22 2.92 1.77
CA PHE A 22 -14.40 4.37 1.75
C PHE A 22 -15.88 4.70 1.54
N LYS A 23 -16.74 4.21 2.46
CA LYS A 23 -18.17 4.52 2.50
C LYS A 23 -18.96 4.04 1.29
N GLY A 24 -18.41 3.11 0.49
CA GLY A 24 -19.13 2.57 -0.67
C GLY A 24 -19.40 3.60 -1.75
N ASP A 25 -18.51 4.56 -1.95
CA ASP A 25 -18.69 5.62 -2.94
C ASP A 25 -18.21 5.23 -4.34
N GLY A 26 -17.72 4.01 -4.52
CA GLY A 26 -17.24 3.51 -5.80
C GLY A 26 -15.88 4.06 -6.23
N SER A 27 -15.21 4.83 -5.37
CA SER A 27 -13.89 5.36 -5.71
C SER A 27 -12.79 4.31 -5.49
N PHE A 28 -11.65 4.53 -6.14
CA PHE A 28 -10.54 3.59 -6.19
C PHE A 28 -9.33 4.20 -5.49
N HIS A 29 -8.97 3.68 -4.32
CA HIS A 29 -7.93 4.25 -3.46
C HIS A 29 -6.73 3.33 -3.34
N CYS A 30 -5.61 3.87 -2.89
CA CYS A 30 -4.40 3.09 -2.66
C CYS A 30 -4.65 1.95 -1.65
N VAL A 31 -5.54 2.17 -0.69
CA VAL A 31 -5.90 1.16 0.31
C VAL A 31 -6.62 -0.03 -0.33
N ASP A 32 -7.44 0.20 -1.36
CA ASP A 32 -8.13 -0.89 -2.07
C ASP A 32 -7.14 -1.85 -2.70
N LEU A 33 -6.11 -1.33 -3.35
CA LEU A 33 -5.09 -2.18 -3.95
C LEU A 33 -4.30 -2.95 -2.89
N ALA A 34 -3.98 -2.30 -1.77
CA ALA A 34 -3.29 -2.95 -0.66
C ALA A 34 -4.13 -4.10 -0.09
N ARG A 35 -5.44 -3.90 0.10
CA ARG A 35 -6.34 -4.96 0.56
C ARG A 35 -6.42 -6.11 -0.43
N GLN A 36 -6.48 -5.82 -1.72
CA GLN A 36 -6.49 -6.84 -2.76
C GLN A 36 -5.21 -7.66 -2.72
N TYR A 37 -4.07 -7.00 -2.52
CA TYR A 37 -2.78 -7.68 -2.39
C TYR A 37 -2.73 -8.58 -1.15
N ILE A 38 -3.20 -8.11 -0.01
CA ILE A 38 -3.26 -8.92 1.20
C ILE A 38 -4.12 -10.16 0.98
N HIS A 39 -5.25 -10.02 0.30
CA HIS A 39 -6.12 -11.14 -0.01
C HIS A 39 -5.49 -12.13 -1.00
N ASP A 40 -5.02 -11.63 -2.14
CA ASP A 40 -4.61 -12.48 -3.25
C ASP A 40 -3.22 -13.09 -3.09
N VAL A 41 -2.31 -12.35 -2.47
CA VAL A 41 -0.89 -12.74 -2.39
C VAL A 41 -0.51 -13.19 -1.00
N LEU A 42 -0.82 -12.40 0.03
CA LEU A 42 -0.39 -12.71 1.38
C LEU A 42 -1.30 -13.72 2.09
N GLY A 43 -2.59 -13.71 1.78
CA GLY A 43 -3.54 -14.67 2.32
C GLY A 43 -3.74 -14.59 3.84
N VAL A 44 -3.53 -13.40 4.42
CA VAL A 44 -3.77 -13.16 5.84
C VAL A 44 -5.07 -12.38 6.02
N GLU A 45 -5.55 -12.34 7.26
CA GLU A 45 -6.74 -11.56 7.59
C GLU A 45 -6.51 -10.07 7.38
N GLN A 46 -7.52 -9.36 6.90
CA GLN A 46 -7.46 -7.94 6.62
C GLN A 46 -7.27 -7.10 7.89
N PHE A 47 -6.68 -5.93 7.74
CA PHE A 47 -6.72 -4.91 8.78
C PHE A 47 -8.14 -4.33 8.88
N PRO A 48 -8.53 -3.78 10.04
CA PRO A 48 -9.88 -3.25 10.23
C PRO A 48 -10.14 -2.00 9.39
N ALA A 49 -11.41 -1.60 9.33
CA ALA A 49 -11.79 -0.34 8.69
C ALA A 49 -11.03 0.82 9.34
N LEU A 50 -10.59 1.78 8.52
CA LEU A 50 -9.74 2.87 8.98
C LEU A 50 -10.52 4.03 9.63
N GLY A 51 -11.85 4.02 9.50
CA GLY A 51 -12.72 5.05 10.06
C GLY A 51 -12.86 6.28 9.16
N ALA A 52 -13.74 7.19 9.56
CA ALA A 52 -14.09 8.37 8.75
C ALA A 52 -12.90 9.33 8.58
N ASP A 53 -12.05 9.44 9.61
CA ASP A 53 -10.91 10.34 9.59
C ASP A 53 -9.58 9.61 9.37
N GLY A 54 -9.64 8.31 9.11
CA GLY A 54 -8.46 7.49 8.88
C GLY A 54 -8.02 7.51 7.44
N GLY A 55 -6.81 7.01 7.20
CA GLY A 55 -6.22 6.90 5.88
C GLY A 55 -5.16 5.83 5.84
N ALA A 56 -4.47 5.73 4.70
CA ALA A 56 -3.43 4.72 4.49
C ALA A 56 -2.36 4.72 5.59
N LYS A 57 -2.00 5.89 6.11
CA LYS A 57 -1.02 6.02 7.19
C LYS A 57 -1.36 5.18 8.41
N ASP A 58 -2.65 4.97 8.68
CA ASP A 58 -3.12 4.27 9.88
C ASP A 58 -3.03 2.75 9.76
N ILE A 59 -2.86 2.22 8.55
CA ILE A 59 -2.66 0.79 8.35
C ILE A 59 -1.44 0.31 9.14
N PHE A 60 -0.43 1.14 9.24
CA PHE A 60 0.82 0.79 9.92
C PHE A 60 0.59 0.37 11.38
N ASP A 61 -0.31 1.06 12.06
CA ASP A 61 -0.64 0.77 13.46
C ASP A 61 -1.76 -0.26 13.61
N LYS A 62 -2.70 -0.28 12.67
CA LYS A 62 -3.93 -1.10 12.79
C LYS A 62 -3.78 -2.51 12.24
N CYS A 63 -2.81 -2.77 11.39
CA CYS A 63 -2.60 -4.08 10.82
C CYS A 63 -1.78 -4.96 11.78
N THR A 64 -2.43 -5.91 12.42
CA THR A 64 -1.80 -6.77 13.43
C THR A 64 -1.44 -8.15 12.91
N ASN A 65 -1.83 -8.48 11.68
CA ASN A 65 -1.60 -9.81 11.09
C ASN A 65 -0.34 -9.90 10.24
N LEU A 66 0.41 -8.81 10.16
CA LEU A 66 1.67 -8.74 9.43
C LEU A 66 2.79 -8.26 10.36
N LYS A 67 4.01 -8.61 10.00
CA LYS A 67 5.20 -8.09 10.68
C LYS A 67 5.45 -6.65 10.23
N ARG A 68 6.25 -5.92 10.99
CA ARG A 68 6.47 -4.49 10.79
C ARG A 68 7.96 -4.16 10.83
N THR A 69 8.39 -3.35 9.86
CA THR A 69 9.70 -2.71 9.86
C THR A 69 9.49 -1.22 9.99
N VAL A 70 10.02 -0.61 11.04
CA VAL A 70 9.95 0.83 11.24
C VAL A 70 11.04 1.50 10.42
N GLU A 71 10.71 2.58 9.71
CA GLU A 71 11.69 3.31 8.90
C GLU A 71 12.83 3.84 9.77
N SER A 72 14.03 3.68 9.28
CA SER A 72 15.26 4.21 9.88
C SER A 72 16.34 4.29 8.79
N PRO A 73 17.49 4.95 9.05
CA PRO A 73 18.58 4.97 8.08
C PRO A 73 19.13 3.61 7.70
N THR A 74 18.93 2.59 8.55
CA THR A 74 19.41 1.23 8.30
C THR A 74 18.31 0.23 8.02
N ALA A 75 17.05 0.68 7.91
CA ALA A 75 15.94 -0.22 7.63
C ALA A 75 16.07 -0.82 6.24
N ASP A 76 15.86 -2.14 6.15
CA ASP A 76 15.87 -2.89 4.91
C ASP A 76 14.44 -3.27 4.53
N TYR A 77 14.15 -3.18 3.25
CA TYR A 77 12.85 -3.55 2.70
C TYR A 77 13.05 -4.54 1.56
N ASP A 78 12.11 -5.47 1.45
CA ASP A 78 12.16 -6.50 0.43
C ASP A 78 11.03 -6.34 -0.59
N LYS A 79 11.27 -6.80 -1.80
CA LYS A 79 10.26 -6.91 -2.84
C LYS A 79 9.02 -7.60 -2.28
N GLY A 80 7.87 -6.99 -2.47
CA GLY A 80 6.61 -7.51 -1.96
C GLY A 80 6.18 -6.93 -0.62
N ASP A 81 7.02 -6.17 0.05
CA ASP A 81 6.64 -5.47 1.28
C ASP A 81 5.59 -4.40 0.96
N ILE A 82 4.70 -4.16 1.91
CA ILE A 82 3.72 -3.10 1.82
C ILE A 82 4.33 -1.87 2.48
N LEU A 83 4.63 -0.84 1.68
CA LEU A 83 5.21 0.40 2.17
C LEU A 83 4.11 1.39 2.55
N ILE A 84 4.29 2.06 3.68
CA ILE A 84 3.30 3.00 4.21
C ILE A 84 3.96 4.34 4.52
N TRP A 85 3.42 5.40 3.92
CA TRP A 85 3.85 6.78 4.12
C TRP A 85 2.91 7.52 5.07
N ASP A 86 3.48 8.39 5.88
CA ASP A 86 2.73 9.29 6.75
C ASP A 86 2.13 10.44 5.95
N LYS A 87 1.30 11.24 6.62
CA LYS A 87 0.72 12.43 6.01
C LYS A 87 1.79 13.38 5.49
N SER A 88 1.44 14.14 4.46
CA SER A 88 2.26 15.20 3.91
C SER A 88 1.45 16.47 3.80
N LYS A 89 2.07 17.57 3.33
CA LYS A 89 1.36 18.84 3.13
C LYS A 89 0.22 18.72 2.12
N THR A 90 0.37 17.83 1.15
CA THR A 90 -0.61 17.66 0.06
C THR A 90 -1.52 16.46 0.24
N ASN A 91 -1.24 15.59 1.21
CA ASN A 91 -2.04 14.39 1.44
C ASN A 91 -2.09 14.07 2.94
N LYS A 92 -3.18 14.45 3.57
CA LYS A 92 -3.38 14.22 5.01
C LYS A 92 -3.62 12.76 5.37
N TYR A 93 -3.89 11.90 4.40
CA TYR A 93 -4.22 10.48 4.62
C TYR A 93 -3.00 9.57 4.56
N GLY A 94 -1.86 10.08 4.10
CA GLY A 94 -0.71 9.24 3.81
C GLY A 94 -0.90 8.45 2.53
N HIS A 95 -0.06 7.41 2.35
CA HIS A 95 -0.10 6.59 1.14
C HIS A 95 0.32 5.17 1.46
N VAL A 96 -0.11 4.22 0.65
CA VAL A 96 0.31 2.82 0.74
C VAL A 96 0.58 2.29 -0.67
N ALA A 97 1.64 1.51 -0.80
CA ALA A 97 2.01 0.92 -2.08
C ALA A 97 2.79 -0.38 -1.84
N ILE A 98 2.90 -1.21 -2.87
CA ILE A 98 3.61 -2.48 -2.79
C ILE A 98 4.99 -2.30 -3.42
N LEU A 99 6.04 -2.66 -2.68
CA LEU A 99 7.42 -2.53 -3.16
C LEU A 99 7.70 -3.53 -4.26
N VAL A 100 8.14 -3.03 -5.41
CA VAL A 100 8.54 -3.85 -6.55
C VAL A 100 10.06 -3.93 -6.66
N ALA A 101 10.75 -2.80 -6.49
CA ALA A 101 12.20 -2.74 -6.55
C ALA A 101 12.72 -1.52 -5.81
N ILE A 102 13.93 -1.61 -5.29
CA ILE A 102 14.63 -0.47 -4.71
C ILE A 102 15.47 0.15 -5.83
N TYR A 103 15.14 1.39 -6.19
CA TYR A 103 15.86 2.09 -7.24
C TYR A 103 17.23 2.62 -6.74
N ASN A 104 17.19 3.33 -5.60
CA ASN A 104 18.37 3.82 -4.89
C ASN A 104 18.01 4.12 -3.43
N THR A 105 18.88 4.81 -2.70
CA THR A 105 18.66 5.10 -1.28
C THR A 105 17.48 6.06 -1.03
N LYS A 106 17.01 6.77 -2.06
CA LYS A 106 15.96 7.79 -1.94
C LYS A 106 14.64 7.40 -2.59
N TYR A 107 14.64 6.45 -3.54
CA TYR A 107 13.46 6.14 -4.34
C TYR A 107 13.20 4.65 -4.43
N PHE A 108 11.91 4.32 -4.46
CA PHE A 108 11.41 2.97 -4.70
C PHE A 108 10.65 2.92 -6.02
N VAL A 109 10.62 1.75 -6.63
CA VAL A 109 9.62 1.42 -7.66
C VAL A 109 8.52 0.65 -6.94
N VAL A 110 7.30 1.14 -7.07
CA VAL A 110 6.15 0.56 -6.37
C VAL A 110 5.02 0.25 -7.34
N PHE A 111 4.13 -0.64 -6.92
CA PHE A 111 2.85 -0.88 -7.57
C PHE A 111 1.77 -0.28 -6.69
N GLU A 112 0.99 0.65 -7.23
CA GLU A 112 0.10 1.48 -6.44
C GLU A 112 -1.15 1.91 -7.19
N GLN A 113 -2.11 2.43 -6.46
CA GLN A 113 -3.31 3.05 -7.00
C GLN A 113 -3.48 4.41 -6.33
N ASP A 114 -3.64 5.45 -7.14
CA ASP A 114 -3.73 6.83 -6.65
C ASP A 114 -5.20 7.23 -6.50
N GLY A 115 -5.63 7.43 -5.25
CA GLY A 115 -7.01 7.84 -4.96
C GLY A 115 -7.38 9.22 -5.46
N PHE A 116 -6.41 10.10 -5.68
CA PHE A 116 -6.67 11.43 -6.22
C PHE A 116 -6.84 11.42 -7.74
N LYS A 117 -6.05 10.61 -8.45
CA LYS A 117 -6.10 10.55 -9.90
C LYS A 117 -7.16 9.60 -10.44
N GLN A 118 -7.53 8.57 -9.68
CA GLN A 118 -8.52 7.57 -10.07
C GLN A 118 -8.20 6.91 -11.43
N ASP A 119 -6.92 6.69 -11.73
CA ASP A 119 -6.43 6.19 -13.02
C ASP A 119 -6.04 4.69 -13.00
N GLY A 120 -6.29 4.02 -11.90
CA GLY A 120 -6.03 2.59 -11.78
C GLY A 120 -4.64 2.23 -11.29
N ALA A 121 -4.40 0.94 -11.13
CA ALA A 121 -3.15 0.41 -10.59
C ALA A 121 -2.01 0.58 -11.60
N LYS A 122 -0.85 1.02 -11.13
CA LYS A 122 0.30 1.32 -11.99
C LYS A 122 1.62 1.16 -11.26
N LEU A 123 2.69 1.00 -12.03
CA LEU A 123 4.05 1.10 -11.53
C LEU A 123 4.43 2.58 -11.45
N GLU A 124 5.08 2.97 -10.36
CA GLU A 124 5.43 4.36 -10.12
C GLU A 124 6.73 4.46 -9.31
N PHE A 125 7.42 5.58 -9.41
CA PHE A 125 8.49 5.93 -8.50
C PHE A 125 7.91 6.65 -7.29
N ARG A 126 8.38 6.30 -6.09
CA ARG A 126 8.02 7.00 -4.86
C ARG A 126 9.25 7.33 -4.05
N SER A 127 9.30 8.56 -3.57
CA SER A 127 10.35 9.01 -2.67
C SER A 127 10.21 8.34 -1.30
N ARG A 128 11.34 8.10 -0.65
CA ARG A 128 11.41 7.60 0.72
C ARG A 128 10.95 8.63 1.75
N GLU A 129 10.81 9.88 1.36
CA GLU A 129 10.40 10.97 2.25
C GLU A 129 9.04 10.67 2.89
N ASN A 130 8.92 10.87 4.19
CA ASN A 130 7.72 10.59 5.02
C ASN A 130 7.35 9.12 5.14
N LEU A 131 8.20 8.19 4.72
CA LEU A 131 7.94 6.77 4.89
C LEU A 131 7.87 6.42 6.39
N ARG A 132 6.81 5.72 6.82
CA ARG A 132 6.70 5.18 8.17
C ARG A 132 7.43 3.84 8.29
N GLY A 133 7.39 3.04 7.25
CA GLY A 133 7.99 1.73 7.21
C GLY A 133 7.22 0.77 6.33
N ALA A 134 7.32 -0.51 6.63
CA ALA A 134 6.74 -1.57 5.83
C ALA A 134 6.01 -2.60 6.68
N LEU A 135 5.03 -3.26 6.06
CA LEU A 135 4.38 -4.45 6.60
C LEU A 135 4.71 -5.63 5.68
N TRP A 136 4.94 -6.80 6.28
CA TRP A 136 5.32 -7.98 5.52
C TRP A 136 4.89 -9.26 6.23
N LYS A 137 4.76 -10.33 5.46
CA LYS A 137 4.39 -11.63 5.98
C LYS A 137 5.65 -12.43 6.24
N GLN A 138 5.75 -13.00 7.44
CA GLN A 138 6.85 -13.90 7.77
C GLN A 138 6.72 -15.19 6.96
N GLN A 139 7.80 -15.57 6.33
CA GLN A 139 7.87 -16.79 5.55
C GLN A 139 8.40 -17.95 6.36
#